data_e95f92ac718841822bc210b421248675
#
_entry.id   e95f92ac718841822bc210b421248675
#
_cell.length_a   1.000
_cell.length_b   1.000
_cell.length_c   1.000
_cell.angle_alpha   90.00
_cell.angle_beta   90.00
_cell.angle_gamma   90.00
#
_symmetry.space_group_name_H-M   'P 1'
#
loop_
_entity.id
_entity.type
_entity.pdbx_description
1 polymer ?
#
loop_
_entity_poly.entity_id
_entity_poly.type
_entity_poly.pdbx_seq_one_letter_code
_entity_poly.pdbx_strand_id
1 'polypeptide(L)'
;AAAVEKSTNVIENSVYKVTVDKLGNISSLVDKRNGKELVAAGKSIGLVVFDDCTSEAWPAWEILKPTVDKDPVEVKDNVSVTMVENGPLRKSLRITKSYGDSKINQYIRLYEGSLADRIDFYNEVDWRSLNALLKAQFPLSVSNENATNNIGLGIVERGNNRENSYEVYSHEWTDLTDRSGDYGVTILNDSKYGWDKPNDNTIRLSLLYSPKPGGAYKYQERQDFGYHEFTYSLVGHKGGLDKAQAVQASTVLNSPLRAFASSKHKGDLGREFSFVSSDNDNVIVRALKKAETGDEYVVRVYENAGKEPQTANITFASDIVRAVVAVGTEKE
;
A
#
# COMPACT_ATOMS: atom_id res chain seq x y z
N ALA A 1 13.00 23.98 -0.36
CA ALA A 1 12.69 24.07 1.07
C ALA A 1 13.99 23.82 1.84
N ALA A 2 14.32 24.66 2.83
CA ALA A 2 15.47 24.44 3.67
C ALA A 2 15.24 23.18 4.53
N ALA A 3 16.19 22.28 4.55
CA ALA A 3 16.15 21.12 5.41
C ALA A 3 16.16 21.61 6.87
N VAL A 4 15.10 21.31 7.61
CA VAL A 4 15.02 21.60 9.05
C VAL A 4 15.32 20.30 9.77
N GLU A 5 16.58 20.04 10.07
CA GLU A 5 16.92 18.96 10.99
C GLU A 5 16.55 19.39 12.41
N LYS A 6 15.41 18.95 12.88
CA LYS A 6 14.95 19.15 14.25
C LYS A 6 14.61 17.80 14.86
N SER A 7 15.16 17.52 16.04
CA SER A 7 14.73 16.36 16.81
C SER A 7 13.28 16.56 17.25
N THR A 8 12.37 15.85 16.63
CA THR A 8 10.97 15.77 17.00
C THR A 8 10.45 14.39 16.63
N ASN A 9 9.58 13.87 17.46
CA ASN A 9 8.91 12.59 17.25
C ASN A 9 7.42 12.74 16.92
N VAL A 10 6.97 13.96 16.63
CA VAL A 10 5.57 14.25 16.29
C VAL A 10 5.50 15.06 15.01
N ILE A 11 4.66 14.62 14.08
CA ILE A 11 4.22 15.41 12.94
C ILE A 11 2.68 15.38 12.84
N GLU A 12 2.10 16.44 12.33
CA GLU A 12 0.67 16.51 12.09
C GLU A 12 0.35 17.34 10.85
N ASN A 13 -0.78 17.00 10.23
CA ASN A 13 -1.41 17.79 9.18
C ASN A 13 -2.86 18.15 9.58
N SER A 14 -3.68 18.60 8.64
CA SER A 14 -5.10 18.88 8.86
C SER A 14 -5.92 17.66 9.31
N VAL A 15 -5.51 16.44 8.92
CA VAL A 15 -6.24 15.18 9.15
C VAL A 15 -5.63 14.33 10.24
N TYR A 16 -4.32 14.12 10.24
CA TYR A 16 -3.64 13.19 11.15
C TYR A 16 -2.68 13.87 12.10
N LYS A 17 -2.54 13.25 13.28
CA LYS A 17 -1.42 13.47 14.20
C LYS A 17 -0.72 12.15 14.44
N VAL A 18 0.57 12.10 14.13
CA VAL A 18 1.44 10.91 14.24
C VAL A 18 2.48 11.14 15.34
N THR A 19 2.58 10.21 16.27
CA THR A 19 3.63 10.18 17.30
C THR A 19 4.48 8.94 17.13
N VAL A 20 5.79 9.12 17.05
CA VAL A 20 6.79 8.05 16.92
C VAL A 20 7.45 7.82 18.28
N ASP A 21 7.61 6.58 18.68
CA ASP A 21 8.28 6.22 19.93
C ASP A 21 9.82 6.20 19.78
N LYS A 22 10.52 5.90 20.88
CA LYS A 22 11.98 5.82 20.90
C LYS A 22 12.57 4.68 20.07
N LEU A 23 11.75 3.70 19.68
CA LEU A 23 12.12 2.60 18.80
C LEU A 23 11.85 2.92 17.33
N GLY A 24 11.38 4.15 17.04
CA GLY A 24 11.05 4.57 15.68
C GLY A 24 9.78 3.92 15.13
N ASN A 25 8.88 3.48 15.99
CA ASN A 25 7.56 2.95 15.60
C ASN A 25 6.48 3.99 15.87
N ILE A 26 5.37 3.95 15.13
CA ILE A 26 4.23 4.81 15.41
C ILE A 26 3.48 4.25 16.63
N SER A 27 3.59 4.95 17.75
CA SER A 27 2.91 4.60 19.00
C SER A 27 1.51 5.22 19.13
N SER A 28 1.23 6.27 18.35
CA SER A 28 -0.09 6.89 18.26
C SER A 28 -0.31 7.49 16.88
N LEU A 29 -1.48 7.25 16.33
CA LEU A 29 -1.95 7.77 15.06
C LEU A 29 -3.40 8.19 15.23
N VAL A 30 -3.63 9.49 15.43
CA VAL A 30 -4.96 10.02 15.66
C VAL A 30 -5.53 10.60 14.36
N ASP A 31 -6.70 10.12 13.95
CA ASP A 31 -7.53 10.79 12.96
C ASP A 31 -8.24 11.98 13.63
N LYS A 32 -7.80 13.19 13.33
CA LYS A 32 -8.29 14.44 13.92
C LYS A 32 -9.73 14.78 13.52
N ARG A 33 -10.24 14.19 12.43
CA ARG A 33 -11.61 14.42 11.96
C ARG A 33 -12.67 13.93 12.95
N ASN A 34 -12.32 12.93 13.76
CA ASN A 34 -13.23 12.30 14.72
C ASN A 34 -12.56 11.94 16.07
N GLY A 35 -11.27 12.26 16.23
CA GLY A 35 -10.50 11.93 17.43
C GLY A 35 -10.17 10.44 17.60
N LYS A 36 -10.29 9.63 16.54
CA LYS A 36 -10.06 8.18 16.59
C LYS A 36 -8.57 7.88 16.64
N GLU A 37 -8.12 7.16 17.68
CA GLU A 37 -6.79 6.52 17.69
C GLU A 37 -6.85 5.28 16.81
N LEU A 38 -5.91 5.14 15.87
CA LEU A 38 -5.86 4.04 14.91
C LEU A 38 -4.92 2.91 15.31
N VAL A 39 -4.00 3.15 16.24
CA VAL A 39 -3.10 2.13 16.79
C VAL A 39 -3.79 1.38 17.93
N ALA A 40 -3.67 0.07 17.97
CA ALA A 40 -4.19 -0.73 19.07
C ALA A 40 -3.51 -0.37 20.40
N ALA A 41 -4.26 -0.37 21.48
CA ALA A 41 -3.77 -0.01 22.81
C ALA A 41 -2.54 -0.83 23.22
N GLY A 42 -1.46 -0.14 23.63
CA GLY A 42 -0.21 -0.77 24.03
C GLY A 42 0.61 -1.41 22.91
N LYS A 43 0.27 -1.11 21.65
CA LYS A 43 0.99 -1.57 20.45
C LYS A 43 1.57 -0.40 19.67
N SER A 44 2.37 -0.72 18.63
CA SER A 44 2.91 0.28 17.70
C SER A 44 2.91 -0.27 16.27
N ILE A 45 2.68 0.60 15.28
CA ILE A 45 2.88 0.29 13.87
C ILE A 45 4.36 0.42 13.56
N GLY A 46 4.96 -0.60 12.96
CA GLY A 46 6.39 -0.57 12.67
C GLY A 46 6.88 -1.73 11.82
N LEU A 47 8.20 -1.80 11.66
CA LEU A 47 8.86 -2.88 10.95
C LEU A 47 9.22 -4.01 11.91
N VAL A 48 8.95 -5.22 11.47
CA VAL A 48 9.25 -6.45 12.20
C VAL A 48 9.97 -7.44 11.30
N VAL A 49 10.78 -8.30 11.88
CA VAL A 49 11.48 -9.37 11.17
C VAL A 49 11.12 -10.71 11.78
N PHE A 50 10.74 -11.64 10.94
CA PHE A 50 10.74 -13.07 11.27
C PHE A 50 12.13 -13.58 10.94
N ASP A 51 12.88 -13.96 11.94
CA ASP A 51 14.20 -14.54 11.80
C ASP A 51 14.16 -16.06 11.69
N ASP A 52 15.30 -16.65 11.39
CA ASP A 52 15.44 -18.09 11.22
C ASP A 52 14.38 -18.70 10.26
N CYS A 53 14.16 -17.97 9.16
CA CYS A 53 13.26 -18.41 8.09
C CYS A 53 13.95 -19.43 7.21
N THR A 54 13.28 -20.57 6.97
CA THR A 54 13.79 -21.64 6.12
C THR A 54 12.81 -21.93 4.98
N SER A 55 13.33 -22.28 3.82
CA SER A 55 12.59 -22.91 2.73
C SER A 55 13.54 -23.82 1.97
N GLU A 56 13.47 -25.13 2.21
CA GLU A 56 14.45 -26.07 1.70
C GLU A 56 14.33 -26.31 0.19
N ALA A 57 13.11 -26.40 -0.33
CA ALA A 57 12.83 -26.78 -1.70
C ALA A 57 12.46 -25.60 -2.61
N TRP A 58 11.80 -24.56 -2.08
CA TRP A 58 11.21 -23.48 -2.87
C TRP A 58 11.51 -22.09 -2.30
N PRO A 59 12.78 -21.73 -2.05
CA PRO A 59 13.14 -20.52 -1.31
C PRO A 59 12.66 -19.22 -1.96
N ALA A 60 12.43 -19.21 -3.28
CA ALA A 60 11.91 -18.05 -4.00
C ALA A 60 10.38 -18.00 -4.10
N TRP A 61 9.67 -19.06 -3.72
CA TRP A 61 8.23 -19.19 -4.00
C TRP A 61 7.36 -19.28 -2.77
N GLU A 62 7.92 -19.71 -1.63
CA GLU A 62 7.11 -20.00 -0.45
C GLU A 62 7.61 -19.28 0.80
N ILE A 63 6.67 -18.93 1.64
CA ILE A 63 6.88 -18.60 3.05
C ILE A 63 6.20 -19.71 3.83
N LEU A 64 6.94 -20.46 4.64
CA LEU A 64 6.39 -21.54 5.41
C LEU A 64 5.55 -21.03 6.59
N LYS A 65 4.42 -21.71 6.87
CA LYS A 65 3.54 -21.34 7.97
C LYS A 65 4.28 -21.23 9.32
N PRO A 66 5.17 -22.16 9.72
CA PRO A 66 5.96 -22.02 10.95
C PRO A 66 6.78 -20.73 11.04
N THR A 67 7.10 -20.09 9.92
CA THR A 67 7.77 -18.78 9.91
C THR A 67 6.84 -17.69 10.44
N VAL A 68 5.62 -17.60 9.91
CA VAL A 68 4.67 -16.52 10.25
C VAL A 68 3.90 -16.79 11.55
N ASP A 69 3.95 -17.99 12.08
CA ASP A 69 3.39 -18.36 13.40
C ASP A 69 4.28 -17.94 14.57
N LYS A 70 5.55 -17.62 14.31
CA LYS A 70 6.46 -17.09 15.34
C LYS A 70 6.06 -15.66 15.72
N ASP A 71 6.44 -15.27 16.93
CA ASP A 71 6.46 -13.87 17.31
C ASP A 71 7.61 -13.16 16.55
N PRO A 72 7.34 -12.12 15.78
CA PRO A 72 8.40 -11.41 15.07
C PRO A 72 9.22 -10.54 16.01
N VAL A 73 10.47 -10.28 15.62
CA VAL A 73 11.38 -9.37 16.31
C VAL A 73 11.20 -7.96 15.76
N GLU A 74 11.07 -6.97 16.65
CA GLU A 74 11.01 -5.56 16.23
C GLU A 74 12.37 -5.10 15.66
N VAL A 75 12.32 -4.34 14.57
CA VAL A 75 13.50 -3.63 14.05
C VAL A 75 13.74 -2.40 14.90
N LYS A 76 14.74 -2.44 15.77
CA LYS A 76 14.97 -1.42 16.82
C LYS A 76 16.42 -1.00 17.04
N ASP A 77 17.35 -1.47 16.21
CA ASP A 77 18.75 -1.14 16.36
C ASP A 77 19.11 0.15 15.61
N ASN A 78 20.06 0.92 16.16
CA ASN A 78 20.58 2.16 15.58
C ASN A 78 19.49 3.17 15.19
N VAL A 79 18.47 3.32 16.05
CA VAL A 79 17.31 4.18 15.77
C VAL A 79 17.67 5.65 15.86
N SER A 80 17.30 6.42 14.85
CA SER A 80 17.20 7.88 14.95
C SER A 80 15.91 8.37 14.30
N VAL A 81 15.34 9.44 14.85
CA VAL A 81 14.12 10.09 14.34
C VAL A 81 14.43 11.57 14.12
N THR A 82 14.27 12.03 12.89
CA THR A 82 14.60 13.39 12.48
C THR A 82 13.54 13.97 11.57
N MET A 83 13.07 15.20 11.85
CA MET A 83 12.24 15.93 10.90
C MET A 83 13.13 16.44 9.76
N VAL A 84 12.92 15.93 8.55
CA VAL A 84 13.70 16.30 7.36
C VAL A 84 12.94 17.26 6.43
N GLU A 85 11.64 17.39 6.62
CA GLU A 85 10.81 18.34 5.88
C GLU A 85 9.68 18.87 6.76
N ASN A 86 9.48 20.19 6.74
CA ASN A 86 8.40 20.86 7.46
C ASN A 86 7.87 22.03 6.59
N GLY A 87 7.24 21.65 5.48
CA GLY A 87 6.67 22.59 4.51
C GLY A 87 5.15 22.75 4.68
N PRO A 88 4.55 23.74 4.01
CA PRO A 88 3.11 23.96 4.05
C PRO A 88 2.32 22.91 3.29
N LEU A 89 2.93 22.15 2.37
CA LEU A 89 2.28 21.11 1.58
C LEU A 89 2.63 19.70 2.04
N ARG A 90 3.82 19.52 2.65
CA ARG A 90 4.29 18.22 3.12
C ARG A 90 5.18 18.38 4.36
N LYS A 91 5.05 17.41 5.26
CA LYS A 91 5.95 17.21 6.40
C LYS A 91 6.49 15.78 6.35
N SER A 92 7.75 15.59 6.76
CA SER A 92 8.38 14.28 6.74
C SER A 92 9.28 14.04 7.94
N LEU A 93 9.08 12.92 8.63
CA LEU A 93 10.04 12.34 9.58
C LEU A 93 10.85 11.27 8.86
N ARG A 94 12.18 11.34 8.98
CA ARG A 94 13.06 10.23 8.63
C ARG A 94 13.35 9.42 9.88
N ILE A 95 13.15 8.13 9.80
CA ILE A 95 13.47 7.14 10.80
C ILE A 95 14.56 6.25 10.22
N THR A 96 15.75 6.25 10.83
CA THR A 96 16.80 5.29 10.47
C THR A 96 16.78 4.14 11.44
N LYS A 97 16.99 2.93 10.93
CA LYS A 97 17.08 1.69 11.72
C LYS A 97 18.07 0.74 11.06
N SER A 98 18.49 -0.28 11.80
CA SER A 98 19.22 -1.41 11.23
C SER A 98 18.66 -2.74 11.76
N TYR A 99 18.93 -3.81 10.99
CA TYR A 99 18.72 -5.19 11.41
C TYR A 99 19.87 -6.03 10.84
N GLY A 100 20.72 -6.57 11.72
CA GLY A 100 21.98 -7.17 11.29
C GLY A 100 22.80 -6.19 10.44
N ASP A 101 23.21 -6.61 9.25
CA ASP A 101 23.95 -5.77 8.30
C ASP A 101 23.06 -4.88 7.42
N SER A 102 21.74 -5.03 7.53
CA SER A 102 20.77 -4.25 6.74
C SER A 102 20.56 -2.85 7.32
N LYS A 103 20.42 -1.86 6.44
CA LYS A 103 20.15 -0.46 6.78
C LYS A 103 18.81 -0.04 6.21
N ILE A 104 18.03 0.66 7.02
CA ILE A 104 16.66 1.09 6.67
C ILE A 104 16.53 2.57 6.96
N ASN A 105 16.12 3.34 5.94
CA ASN A 105 15.59 4.67 6.08
C ASN A 105 14.10 4.64 5.74
N GLN A 106 13.26 4.93 6.71
CA GLN A 106 11.82 5.06 6.50
C GLN A 106 11.43 6.51 6.68
N TYR A 107 10.64 7.02 5.73
CA TYR A 107 10.11 8.39 5.78
C TYR A 107 8.61 8.32 6.00
N ILE A 108 8.13 8.84 7.13
CA ILE A 108 6.71 9.04 7.37
C ILE A 108 6.36 10.42 6.83
N ARG A 109 5.49 10.46 5.82
CA ARG A 109 5.12 11.69 5.11
C ARG A 109 3.64 12.00 5.30
N LEU A 110 3.36 13.22 5.71
CA LEU A 110 2.01 13.79 5.76
C LEU A 110 1.90 14.92 4.78
N TYR A 111 0.78 15.01 4.11
CA TYR A 111 0.47 16.00 3.08
C TYR A 111 -0.66 16.93 3.53
N GLU A 112 -0.82 18.06 2.87
CA GLU A 112 -2.01 18.90 2.94
C GLU A 112 -2.79 18.84 1.61
N GLY A 113 -4.02 19.37 1.60
CA GLY A 113 -4.87 19.38 0.40
C GLY A 113 -5.48 18.01 0.09
N SER A 114 -5.53 17.64 -1.16
CA SER A 114 -6.21 16.41 -1.64
C SER A 114 -5.58 15.10 -1.18
N LEU A 115 -4.37 15.12 -0.63
CA LEU A 115 -3.68 13.95 -0.08
C LEU A 115 -3.59 13.99 1.45
N ALA A 116 -4.32 14.89 2.12
CA ALA A 116 -4.22 15.07 3.57
C ALA A 116 -4.70 13.85 4.37
N ASP A 117 -5.56 13.02 3.79
CA ASP A 117 -6.10 11.80 4.38
C ASP A 117 -5.22 10.55 4.18
N ARG A 118 -4.02 10.70 3.58
CA ARG A 118 -3.06 9.61 3.33
C ARG A 118 -1.75 9.84 4.08
N ILE A 119 -1.24 8.78 4.69
CA ILE A 119 0.06 8.73 5.32
C ILE A 119 0.94 7.82 4.49
N ASP A 120 2.04 8.34 3.95
CA ASP A 120 2.99 7.54 3.19
C ASP A 120 4.17 7.10 4.06
N PHE A 121 4.56 5.84 3.90
CA PHE A 121 5.77 5.23 4.43
C PHE A 121 6.69 4.94 3.23
N TYR A 122 7.52 5.89 2.87
CA TYR A 122 8.53 5.69 1.85
C TYR A 122 9.75 5.05 2.48
N ASN A 123 10.25 3.99 1.89
CA ASN A 123 11.36 3.19 2.44
C ASN A 123 12.51 3.12 1.44
N GLU A 124 13.71 3.32 1.94
CA GLU A 124 15.00 3.04 1.31
C GLU A 124 15.70 1.98 2.16
N VAL A 125 15.91 0.79 1.60
CA VAL A 125 16.44 -0.35 2.34
C VAL A 125 17.63 -0.95 1.61
N ASP A 126 18.81 -0.95 2.24
CA ASP A 126 19.92 -1.80 1.82
C ASP A 126 19.83 -3.11 2.60
N TRP A 127 19.19 -4.13 1.99
CA TRP A 127 18.92 -5.41 2.61
C TRP A 127 20.11 -6.36 2.50
N ARG A 128 20.59 -6.87 3.66
CA ARG A 128 21.75 -7.75 3.77
C ARG A 128 21.56 -8.89 4.78
N SER A 129 20.33 -9.08 5.26
CA SER A 129 20.04 -10.07 6.31
C SER A 129 19.63 -11.40 5.73
N LEU A 130 20.33 -12.46 6.14
CA LEU A 130 20.01 -13.84 5.77
C LEU A 130 18.95 -14.43 6.72
N ASN A 131 18.26 -15.46 6.25
CA ASN A 131 17.27 -16.24 7.01
C ASN A 131 16.15 -15.37 7.60
N ALA A 132 15.77 -14.30 6.90
CA ALA A 132 14.90 -13.28 7.43
C ALA A 132 13.78 -12.88 6.47
N LEU A 133 12.60 -12.58 7.03
CA LEU A 133 11.45 -12.01 6.37
C LEU A 133 11.11 -10.67 7.04
N LEU A 134 11.29 -9.57 6.31
CA LEU A 134 10.91 -8.23 6.77
C LEU A 134 9.44 -7.97 6.44
N LYS A 135 8.67 -7.52 7.44
CA LYS A 135 7.28 -7.09 7.27
C LYS A 135 7.03 -5.72 7.88
N ALA A 136 6.08 -4.98 7.31
CA ALA A 136 5.41 -3.89 8.00
C ALA A 136 4.20 -4.44 8.76
N GLN A 137 4.09 -4.12 10.05
CA GLN A 137 3.03 -4.63 10.93
C GLN A 137 2.14 -3.48 11.40
N PHE A 138 0.84 -3.67 11.25
CA PHE A 138 -0.21 -2.71 11.58
C PHE A 138 -1.16 -3.31 12.62
N PRO A 139 -0.86 -3.20 13.91
CA PRO A 139 -1.81 -3.52 14.97
C PRO A 139 -2.78 -2.35 15.13
N LEU A 140 -4.01 -2.52 14.66
CA LEU A 140 -5.00 -1.47 14.52
C LEU A 140 -6.02 -1.46 15.68
N SER A 141 -6.64 -0.33 15.92
CA SER A 141 -7.72 -0.20 16.90
C SER A 141 -9.08 -0.72 16.38
N VAL A 142 -9.18 -0.98 15.08
CA VAL A 142 -10.32 -1.65 14.44
C VAL A 142 -10.13 -3.17 14.47
N SER A 143 -11.23 -3.91 14.49
CA SER A 143 -11.20 -5.36 14.68
C SER A 143 -12.27 -6.06 13.85
N ASN A 144 -11.84 -7.02 13.03
CA ASN A 144 -12.71 -7.85 12.21
C ASN A 144 -12.00 -9.20 11.92
N GLU A 145 -12.74 -10.28 11.86
CA GLU A 145 -12.20 -11.60 11.45
C GLU A 145 -11.72 -11.57 10.00
N ASN A 146 -12.39 -10.81 9.14
CA ASN A 146 -12.09 -10.71 7.72
C ASN A 146 -11.48 -9.35 7.38
N ALA A 147 -10.57 -9.36 6.41
CA ALA A 147 -10.08 -8.18 5.70
C ALA A 147 -10.49 -8.27 4.23
N THR A 148 -10.73 -7.13 3.60
CA THR A 148 -11.02 -7.04 2.17
C THR A 148 -9.73 -6.81 1.40
N ASN A 149 -9.45 -7.65 0.42
CA ASN A 149 -8.22 -7.62 -0.38
C ASN A 149 -8.54 -7.29 -1.84
N ASN A 150 -7.80 -6.37 -2.42
CA ASN A 150 -7.84 -6.11 -3.85
C ASN A 150 -7.12 -7.22 -4.62
N ILE A 151 -7.72 -7.73 -5.68
CA ILE A 151 -7.16 -8.79 -6.54
C ILE A 151 -6.98 -8.34 -7.99
N GLY A 152 -6.86 -7.04 -8.21
CA GLY A 152 -6.63 -6.42 -9.52
C GLY A 152 -7.92 -5.98 -10.21
N LEU A 153 -8.78 -6.89 -10.57
CA LEU A 153 -10.08 -6.62 -11.22
C LEU A 153 -11.26 -7.01 -10.32
N GLY A 154 -11.13 -6.79 -9.04
CA GLY A 154 -12.15 -7.11 -8.05
C GLY A 154 -11.57 -7.22 -6.65
N ILE A 155 -12.34 -7.78 -5.75
CA ILE A 155 -12.02 -7.92 -4.33
C ILE A 155 -12.32 -9.34 -3.85
N VAL A 156 -11.66 -9.71 -2.73
CA VAL A 156 -11.95 -10.93 -2.00
C VAL A 156 -11.82 -10.68 -0.49
N GLU A 157 -12.71 -11.21 0.30
CA GLU A 157 -12.61 -11.22 1.75
C GLU A 157 -11.84 -12.45 2.23
N ARG A 158 -10.86 -12.23 3.13
CA ARG A 158 -10.06 -13.31 3.72
C ARG A 158 -9.95 -13.12 5.21
N GLY A 159 -10.03 -14.26 5.91
CA GLY A 159 -9.95 -14.30 7.37
C GLY A 159 -8.52 -14.28 7.91
N ASN A 160 -8.42 -14.50 9.22
CA ASN A 160 -7.15 -14.69 9.91
C ASN A 160 -6.37 -15.89 9.37
N ASN A 161 -5.06 -15.91 9.64
CA ASN A 161 -4.16 -17.00 9.26
C ASN A 161 -4.72 -18.38 9.66
N ARG A 162 -4.71 -19.32 8.71
CA ARG A 162 -5.13 -20.71 8.87
C ARG A 162 -4.07 -21.63 8.26
N GLU A 163 -4.17 -22.93 8.50
CA GLU A 163 -3.21 -23.92 8.02
C GLU A 163 -2.91 -23.81 6.51
N ASN A 164 -3.93 -23.62 5.69
CA ASN A 164 -3.81 -23.57 4.23
C ASN A 164 -4.03 -22.16 3.64
N SER A 165 -4.02 -21.10 4.46
CA SER A 165 -4.24 -19.72 4.02
C SER A 165 -3.67 -18.76 5.06
N TYR A 166 -2.41 -18.40 4.95
CA TYR A 166 -1.70 -17.57 5.91
C TYR A 166 -0.81 -16.49 5.28
N GLU A 167 -0.34 -16.66 4.10
CA GLU A 167 0.32 -15.63 3.31
C GLU A 167 -0.47 -15.51 2.01
N VAL A 168 -1.25 -14.45 1.90
CA VAL A 168 -2.18 -14.26 0.79
C VAL A 168 -1.75 -13.08 -0.06
N TYR A 169 -2.11 -13.10 -1.34
CA TYR A 169 -1.84 -11.97 -2.19
C TYR A 169 -2.96 -10.92 -2.08
N SER A 170 -2.56 -9.65 -2.12
CA SER A 170 -3.43 -8.51 -2.42
C SER A 170 -2.63 -7.56 -3.29
N HIS A 171 -3.27 -6.97 -4.30
CA HIS A 171 -2.53 -6.15 -5.26
C HIS A 171 -2.24 -4.76 -4.69
N GLU A 172 -3.12 -3.83 -4.86
CA GLU A 172 -2.83 -2.42 -4.58
C GLU A 172 -3.25 -1.99 -3.18
N TRP A 173 -4.19 -2.73 -2.53
CA TRP A 173 -4.67 -2.38 -1.20
C TRP A 173 -5.32 -3.53 -0.45
N THR A 174 -5.28 -3.43 0.87
CA THR A 174 -6.00 -4.29 1.81
C THR A 174 -6.70 -3.42 2.85
N ASP A 175 -7.95 -3.72 3.16
CA ASP A 175 -8.76 -2.97 4.11
C ASP A 175 -9.16 -3.82 5.32
N LEU A 176 -9.12 -3.21 6.50
CA LEU A 176 -9.70 -3.73 7.72
C LEU A 176 -10.72 -2.74 8.26
N THR A 177 -11.98 -3.00 7.99
CA THR A 177 -13.11 -2.28 8.57
C THR A 177 -13.62 -3.00 9.82
N ASP A 178 -13.89 -2.25 10.89
CA ASP A 178 -14.45 -2.77 12.14
C ASP A 178 -15.73 -3.58 11.89
N ARG A 179 -16.02 -4.57 12.73
CA ARG A 179 -17.25 -5.38 12.63
C ARG A 179 -18.52 -4.55 12.69
N SER A 180 -18.50 -3.45 13.42
CA SER A 180 -19.63 -2.50 13.48
C SER A 180 -19.84 -1.75 12.18
N GLY A 181 -18.82 -1.69 11.31
CA GLY A 181 -18.83 -0.85 10.11
C GLY A 181 -18.66 0.65 10.39
N ASP A 182 -18.26 1.04 11.60
CA ASP A 182 -18.18 2.47 11.99
C ASP A 182 -16.88 3.14 11.52
N TYR A 183 -15.81 2.35 11.41
CA TYR A 183 -14.50 2.85 11.01
C TYR A 183 -13.64 1.74 10.39
N GLY A 184 -12.77 2.13 9.45
CA GLY A 184 -11.83 1.21 8.83
C GLY A 184 -10.49 1.87 8.52
N VAL A 185 -9.52 1.03 8.18
CA VAL A 185 -8.17 1.41 7.76
C VAL A 185 -7.79 0.63 6.51
N THR A 186 -7.55 1.37 5.44
CA THR A 186 -7.04 0.81 4.19
C THR A 186 -5.52 0.98 4.14
N ILE A 187 -4.79 -0.09 3.89
CA ILE A 187 -3.35 -0.06 3.64
C ILE A 187 -3.12 -0.20 2.14
N LEU A 188 -2.42 0.75 1.55
CA LEU A 188 -2.06 0.80 0.14
C LEU A 188 -0.61 0.38 -0.03
N ASN A 189 -0.23 -0.10 -1.22
CA ASN A 189 1.17 -0.35 -1.57
C ASN A 189 1.44 -0.13 -3.06
N ASP A 190 2.71 0.04 -3.42
CA ASP A 190 3.15 0.24 -4.82
C ASP A 190 3.79 -0.99 -5.47
N SER A 191 4.23 -1.98 -4.68
CA SER A 191 5.02 -3.08 -5.25
C SER A 191 5.12 -4.33 -4.36
N LYS A 192 4.36 -4.41 -3.28
CA LYS A 192 4.42 -5.51 -2.30
C LYS A 192 3.07 -6.21 -2.22
N TYR A 193 3.04 -7.51 -2.49
CA TYR A 193 1.81 -8.26 -2.74
C TYR A 193 1.50 -9.36 -1.73
N GLY A 194 2.44 -9.65 -0.82
CA GLY A 194 2.26 -10.67 0.21
C GLY A 194 1.68 -10.09 1.49
N TRP A 195 0.61 -10.68 2.00
CA TRP A 195 -0.10 -10.20 3.17
C TRP A 195 -0.45 -11.35 4.10
N ASP A 196 -0.45 -11.08 5.40
CA ASP A 196 -0.99 -11.99 6.37
C ASP A 196 -1.75 -11.25 7.49
N LYS A 197 -2.64 -11.97 8.14
CA LYS A 197 -3.52 -11.46 9.18
C LYS A 197 -3.51 -12.44 10.36
N PRO A 198 -2.63 -12.24 11.36
CA PRO A 198 -2.45 -13.19 12.47
C PRO A 198 -3.64 -13.21 13.43
N ASN A 199 -4.41 -12.16 13.50
CA ASN A 199 -5.56 -11.99 14.40
C ASN A 199 -6.53 -10.92 13.88
N ASP A 200 -7.61 -10.64 14.61
CA ASP A 200 -8.71 -9.78 14.18
C ASP A 200 -8.33 -8.31 13.96
N ASN A 201 -7.23 -7.84 14.53
CA ASN A 201 -6.87 -6.42 14.49
C ASN A 201 -5.46 -6.14 13.96
N THR A 202 -4.76 -7.12 13.43
CA THR A 202 -3.40 -6.94 12.90
C THR A 202 -3.32 -7.38 11.46
N ILE A 203 -2.81 -6.50 10.60
CA ILE A 203 -2.43 -6.79 9.22
C ILE A 203 -0.92 -6.64 9.08
N ARG A 204 -0.28 -7.52 8.30
CA ARG A 204 1.14 -7.45 7.99
C ARG A 204 1.37 -7.51 6.49
N LEU A 205 2.25 -6.64 5.98
CA LEU A 205 2.68 -6.58 4.59
C LEU A 205 4.09 -7.12 4.47
N SER A 206 4.31 -8.15 3.66
CA SER A 206 5.64 -8.71 3.36
C SER A 206 6.43 -7.78 2.46
N LEU A 207 7.65 -7.45 2.86
CA LEU A 207 8.49 -6.47 2.18
C LEU A 207 9.69 -7.10 1.48
N LEU A 208 10.54 -7.84 2.22
CA LEU A 208 11.75 -8.47 1.71
C LEU A 208 11.94 -9.84 2.37
N TYR A 209 12.42 -10.82 1.59
CA TYR A 209 12.54 -12.20 2.02
C TYR A 209 13.83 -12.86 1.54
N SER A 210 14.63 -13.35 2.45
CA SER A 210 15.88 -14.08 2.16
C SER A 210 15.96 -15.30 3.08
N PRO A 211 15.21 -16.38 2.80
CA PRO A 211 15.16 -17.57 3.64
C PRO A 211 16.44 -18.39 3.52
N LYS A 212 16.70 -19.25 4.51
CA LYS A 212 17.73 -20.28 4.42
C LYS A 212 17.26 -21.41 3.47
N PRO A 213 17.91 -21.59 2.33
CA PRO A 213 17.55 -22.64 1.38
C PRO A 213 18.15 -23.97 1.77
N GLY A 214 17.60 -25.06 1.25
CA GLY A 214 18.26 -26.38 1.24
C GLY A 214 19.55 -26.38 0.41
N GLY A 215 20.41 -27.37 0.62
CA GLY A 215 21.73 -27.45 0.00
C GLY A 215 21.73 -27.34 -1.53
N ALA A 216 20.73 -27.93 -2.20
CA ALA A 216 20.58 -27.86 -3.67
C ALA A 216 20.26 -26.44 -4.18
N TYR A 217 19.74 -25.57 -3.33
CA TYR A 217 19.31 -24.21 -3.66
C TYR A 217 20.13 -23.12 -2.96
N LYS A 218 21.29 -23.45 -2.42
CA LYS A 218 22.15 -22.52 -1.70
C LYS A 218 22.47 -21.23 -2.45
N TYR A 219 22.49 -21.25 -3.76
CA TYR A 219 22.69 -20.09 -4.61
C TYR A 219 21.56 -19.04 -4.50
N GLN A 220 20.40 -19.39 -3.90
CA GLN A 220 19.25 -18.50 -3.67
C GLN A 220 19.24 -17.89 -2.25
N GLU A 221 20.24 -18.14 -1.41
CA GLU A 221 20.28 -17.64 -0.02
C GLU A 221 20.24 -16.11 0.12
N ARG A 222 20.63 -15.40 -0.96
CA ARG A 222 20.72 -13.94 -1.03
C ARG A 222 19.74 -13.30 -2.00
N GLN A 223 18.63 -13.98 -2.27
CA GLN A 223 17.56 -13.33 -3.01
C GLN A 223 17.12 -12.07 -2.25
N ASP A 224 16.61 -11.05 -2.80
CA ASP A 224 16.32 -9.74 -2.19
C ASP A 224 17.55 -8.98 -1.61
N PHE A 225 18.77 -9.48 -1.68
CA PHE A 225 19.93 -8.66 -1.30
C PHE A 225 20.10 -7.50 -2.25
N GLY A 226 20.25 -6.32 -1.71
CA GLY A 226 20.48 -5.09 -2.47
C GLY A 226 19.74 -3.90 -1.92
N TYR A 227 19.75 -2.83 -2.71
CA TYR A 227 19.05 -1.60 -2.42
C TYR A 227 17.64 -1.65 -3.00
N HIS A 228 16.66 -1.31 -2.18
CA HIS A 228 15.25 -1.29 -2.52
C HIS A 228 14.61 0.05 -2.15
N GLU A 229 13.71 0.51 -3.01
CA GLU A 229 12.81 1.62 -2.73
C GLU A 229 11.38 1.14 -2.92
N PHE A 230 10.50 1.42 -1.96
CA PHE A 230 9.07 1.12 -2.06
C PHE A 230 8.27 1.98 -1.08
N THR A 231 7.00 2.17 -1.42
CA THR A 231 6.05 2.91 -0.59
C THR A 231 4.86 2.03 -0.24
N TYR A 232 4.43 2.09 1.00
CA TYR A 232 3.10 1.70 1.40
C TYR A 232 2.45 2.87 2.14
N SER A 233 1.13 2.90 2.18
CA SER A 233 0.40 4.03 2.74
C SER A 233 -0.77 3.56 3.59
N LEU A 234 -1.25 4.45 4.46
CA LEU A 234 -2.40 4.20 5.32
C LEU A 234 -3.44 5.30 5.11
N VAL A 235 -4.69 4.90 4.98
CA VAL A 235 -5.87 5.76 4.89
C VAL A 235 -6.90 5.29 5.91
N GLY A 236 -7.26 6.15 6.87
CA GLY A 236 -8.37 5.91 7.79
C GLY A 236 -9.67 6.44 7.20
N HIS A 237 -10.77 5.70 7.37
CA HIS A 237 -12.07 6.12 6.87
C HIS A 237 -13.18 5.85 7.90
N LYS A 238 -14.14 6.77 7.97
CA LYS A 238 -15.36 6.61 8.77
C LYS A 238 -16.37 5.80 7.97
N GLY A 239 -17.09 4.89 8.65
CA GLY A 239 -18.06 4.02 8.00
C GLY A 239 -17.42 2.79 7.37
N GLY A 240 -18.22 2.04 6.61
CA GLY A 240 -17.77 0.88 5.85
C GLY A 240 -16.79 1.24 4.73
N LEU A 241 -16.14 0.24 4.17
CA LEU A 241 -15.21 0.40 3.05
C LEU A 241 -15.92 1.00 1.83
N ASP A 242 -15.48 2.18 1.42
CA ASP A 242 -15.77 2.72 0.07
C ASP A 242 -14.72 2.18 -0.91
N LYS A 243 -15.11 1.20 -1.69
CA LYS A 243 -14.22 0.51 -2.63
C LYS A 243 -13.74 1.41 -3.76
N ALA A 244 -14.59 2.34 -4.22
CA ALA A 244 -14.20 3.31 -5.25
C ALA A 244 -13.11 4.25 -4.72
N GLN A 245 -13.28 4.76 -3.50
CA GLN A 245 -12.27 5.58 -2.84
C GLN A 245 -10.95 4.82 -2.60
N ALA A 246 -11.00 3.56 -2.19
CA ALA A 246 -9.81 2.73 -2.02
C ALA A 246 -9.05 2.52 -3.33
N VAL A 247 -9.78 2.25 -4.44
CA VAL A 247 -9.18 2.13 -5.78
C VAL A 247 -8.59 3.46 -6.24
N GLN A 248 -9.29 4.57 -6.03
CA GLN A 248 -8.78 5.89 -6.38
C GLN A 248 -7.50 6.23 -5.60
N ALA A 249 -7.49 6.01 -4.29
CA ALA A 249 -6.32 6.27 -3.44
C ALA A 249 -5.12 5.42 -3.87
N SER A 250 -5.33 4.13 -4.19
CA SER A 250 -4.27 3.24 -4.67
C SER A 250 -3.79 3.62 -6.07
N THR A 251 -4.69 4.06 -6.96
CA THR A 251 -4.32 4.55 -8.29
C THR A 251 -3.44 5.79 -8.20
N VAL A 252 -3.76 6.74 -7.32
CA VAL A 252 -2.94 7.94 -7.10
C VAL A 252 -1.56 7.60 -6.54
N LEU A 253 -1.44 6.54 -5.72
CA LEU A 253 -0.15 6.06 -5.24
C LEU A 253 0.67 5.41 -6.36
N ASN A 254 0.05 4.54 -7.16
CA ASN A 254 0.72 3.72 -8.17
C ASN A 254 0.92 4.45 -9.51
N SER A 255 0.13 5.48 -9.78
CA SER A 255 0.20 6.30 -10.99
C SER A 255 0.19 7.78 -10.64
N PRO A 256 1.24 8.28 -10.00
CA PRO A 256 1.29 9.66 -9.51
C PRO A 256 1.27 10.66 -10.66
N LEU A 257 0.66 11.81 -10.42
CA LEU A 257 0.66 12.93 -11.37
C LEU A 257 2.08 13.37 -11.68
N ARG A 258 2.31 13.69 -12.95
CA ARG A 258 3.57 14.26 -13.43
C ARG A 258 3.35 15.72 -13.79
N ALA A 259 4.19 16.61 -13.26
CA ALA A 259 4.15 18.04 -13.56
C ALA A 259 5.28 18.44 -14.51
N PHE A 260 4.93 19.24 -15.50
CA PHE A 260 5.89 19.81 -16.46
C PHE A 260 5.77 21.34 -16.44
N ALA A 261 6.91 22.02 -16.36
CA ALA A 261 6.95 23.45 -16.58
C ALA A 261 6.92 23.73 -18.09
N SER A 262 6.07 24.65 -18.51
CA SER A 262 5.96 25.10 -19.90
C SER A 262 5.81 26.59 -19.95
N SER A 263 6.37 27.21 -21.01
CA SER A 263 6.07 28.60 -21.32
C SER A 263 4.65 28.77 -21.85
N LYS A 264 4.13 30.00 -21.87
CA LYS A 264 2.83 30.31 -22.47
C LYS A 264 2.86 29.95 -23.98
N HIS A 265 1.93 29.10 -24.38
CA HIS A 265 1.75 28.68 -25.77
C HIS A 265 0.27 28.53 -26.11
N LYS A 266 -0.05 28.40 -27.39
CA LYS A 266 -1.38 28.06 -27.88
C LYS A 266 -1.57 26.54 -27.77
N GLY A 267 -2.82 26.10 -27.57
CA GLY A 267 -3.20 24.71 -27.55
C GLY A 267 -4.73 24.57 -27.65
N ASP A 268 -5.19 23.41 -28.10
CA ASP A 268 -6.60 23.16 -28.43
C ASP A 268 -7.34 22.37 -27.34
N LEU A 269 -6.60 21.78 -26.35
CA LEU A 269 -7.17 20.89 -25.35
C LEU A 269 -7.73 21.59 -24.10
N GLY A 270 -7.62 22.93 -24.02
CA GLY A 270 -8.09 23.65 -22.84
C GLY A 270 -7.22 23.44 -21.59
N ARG A 271 -7.81 23.67 -20.41
CA ARG A 271 -7.13 23.50 -19.12
C ARG A 271 -7.26 22.09 -18.54
N GLU A 272 -8.33 21.41 -18.94
CA GLU A 272 -8.65 20.06 -18.53
C GLU A 272 -9.02 19.25 -19.77
N PHE A 273 -8.52 18.02 -19.84
CA PHE A 273 -8.79 17.11 -20.95
C PHE A 273 -8.71 15.67 -20.48
N SER A 274 -9.67 14.85 -20.88
CA SER A 274 -9.68 13.40 -20.64
C SER A 274 -10.02 12.69 -21.96
N PHE A 275 -9.27 11.64 -22.28
CA PHE A 275 -9.57 10.78 -23.43
C PHE A 275 -10.80 9.89 -23.20
N VAL A 276 -11.01 9.48 -21.96
CA VAL A 276 -12.13 8.63 -21.56
C VAL A 276 -12.49 8.89 -20.10
N SER A 277 -13.77 8.88 -19.77
CA SER A 277 -14.26 9.03 -18.40
C SER A 277 -15.48 8.13 -18.17
N SER A 278 -15.72 7.78 -16.91
CA SER A 278 -16.93 7.12 -16.41
C SER A 278 -17.68 8.12 -15.53
N ASP A 279 -19.02 8.10 -15.60
CA ASP A 279 -19.88 8.88 -14.71
C ASP A 279 -20.29 8.11 -13.43
N ASN A 280 -19.74 6.90 -13.23
CA ASN A 280 -19.96 6.07 -12.05
C ASN A 280 -18.62 5.64 -11.46
N ASP A 281 -18.34 6.06 -10.23
CA ASP A 281 -17.10 5.77 -9.52
C ASP A 281 -16.88 4.28 -9.22
N ASN A 282 -17.92 3.46 -9.25
CA ASN A 282 -17.81 2.01 -9.13
C ASN A 282 -17.57 1.30 -10.47
N VAL A 283 -17.55 2.01 -11.59
CA VAL A 283 -17.17 1.47 -12.90
C VAL A 283 -15.85 2.08 -13.32
N ILE A 284 -14.78 1.32 -13.08
CA ILE A 284 -13.40 1.77 -13.22
C ILE A 284 -12.92 1.57 -14.64
N VAL A 285 -12.46 2.64 -15.28
CA VAL A 285 -11.69 2.55 -16.53
C VAL A 285 -10.25 2.18 -16.18
N ARG A 286 -9.88 0.92 -16.40
CA ARG A 286 -8.55 0.42 -16.03
C ARG A 286 -7.51 0.67 -17.11
N ALA A 287 -7.91 0.66 -18.37
CA ALA A 287 -7.00 0.91 -19.48
C ALA A 287 -7.72 1.46 -20.70
N LEU A 288 -7.02 2.36 -21.40
CA LEU A 288 -7.29 2.74 -22.79
C LEU A 288 -6.02 2.46 -23.57
N LYS A 289 -6.10 1.60 -24.58
CA LYS A 289 -4.95 1.21 -25.40
C LYS A 289 -5.34 1.03 -26.87
N LYS A 290 -4.36 1.04 -27.75
CA LYS A 290 -4.53 0.58 -29.12
C LYS A 290 -4.71 -0.95 -29.12
N ALA A 291 -5.54 -1.50 -29.98
CA ALA A 291 -5.71 -2.93 -30.19
C ALA A 291 -4.37 -3.59 -30.59
N GLU A 292 -4.20 -4.89 -30.29
CA GLU A 292 -3.01 -5.66 -30.70
C GLU A 292 -2.93 -5.78 -32.23
N THR A 293 -4.09 -5.87 -32.87
CA THR A 293 -4.21 -5.94 -34.33
C THR A 293 -5.28 -4.94 -34.78
N GLY A 294 -5.01 -4.19 -35.86
CA GLY A 294 -5.94 -3.18 -36.36
C GLY A 294 -5.68 -1.77 -35.82
N ASP A 295 -6.61 -0.87 -36.07
CA ASP A 295 -6.53 0.54 -35.71
C ASP A 295 -7.54 0.95 -34.60
N GLU A 296 -8.27 -0.01 -34.09
CA GLU A 296 -9.26 0.19 -33.05
C GLU A 296 -8.61 0.50 -31.70
N TYR A 297 -9.40 1.08 -30.78
CA TYR A 297 -9.01 1.26 -29.38
C TYR A 297 -9.76 0.29 -28.50
N VAL A 298 -9.05 -0.25 -27.51
CA VAL A 298 -9.61 -1.13 -26.47
C VAL A 298 -9.71 -0.34 -25.18
N VAL A 299 -10.91 -0.33 -24.59
CA VAL A 299 -11.14 0.19 -23.25
C VAL A 299 -11.45 -0.98 -22.34
N ARG A 300 -10.68 -1.12 -21.25
CA ARG A 300 -10.94 -2.11 -20.22
C ARG A 300 -11.61 -1.46 -19.04
N VAL A 301 -12.79 -1.92 -18.73
CA VAL A 301 -13.58 -1.47 -17.59
C VAL A 301 -13.91 -2.66 -16.70
N TYR A 302 -14.05 -2.42 -15.40
CA TYR A 302 -14.55 -3.40 -14.46
C TYR A 302 -15.43 -2.75 -13.41
N GLU A 303 -16.32 -3.53 -12.84
CA GLU A 303 -17.22 -3.13 -11.76
C GLU A 303 -16.53 -3.42 -10.41
N ASN A 304 -16.58 -2.46 -9.47
CA ASN A 304 -15.91 -2.53 -8.17
C ASN A 304 -16.88 -2.55 -6.97
N ALA A 305 -18.19 -2.40 -7.18
CA ALA A 305 -19.19 -2.43 -6.10
C ALA A 305 -19.38 -3.83 -5.50
N GLY A 306 -19.21 -4.87 -6.33
CA GLY A 306 -19.22 -6.27 -5.95
C GLY A 306 -20.53 -6.99 -6.25
N LYS A 307 -21.57 -6.84 -5.44
CA LYS A 307 -22.77 -7.67 -5.57
C LYS A 307 -23.87 -7.08 -6.43
N GLU A 308 -23.89 -5.76 -6.57
CA GLU A 308 -24.96 -5.04 -7.25
C GLU A 308 -24.54 -4.64 -8.66
N PRO A 309 -25.35 -4.92 -9.69
CA PRO A 309 -25.09 -4.46 -11.05
C PRO A 309 -24.92 -2.95 -11.11
N GLN A 310 -23.92 -2.49 -11.84
CA GLN A 310 -23.64 -1.06 -12.03
C GLN A 310 -23.94 -0.65 -13.46
N THR A 311 -24.43 0.56 -13.63
CA THR A 311 -24.60 1.21 -14.93
C THR A 311 -23.73 2.46 -14.98
N ALA A 312 -23.02 2.65 -16.09
CA ALA A 312 -22.22 3.83 -16.32
C ALA A 312 -22.28 4.27 -17.77
N ASN A 313 -22.16 5.58 -17.99
CA ASN A 313 -21.86 6.14 -19.28
C ASN A 313 -20.35 6.34 -19.40
N ILE A 314 -19.75 5.68 -20.38
CA ILE A 314 -18.33 5.87 -20.72
C ILE A 314 -18.26 6.89 -21.84
N THR A 315 -17.72 8.07 -21.51
CA THR A 315 -17.60 9.20 -22.44
C THR A 315 -16.20 9.26 -23.03
N PHE A 316 -16.10 9.45 -24.33
CA PHE A 316 -14.85 9.57 -25.07
C PHE A 316 -14.66 10.98 -25.61
N ALA A 317 -13.41 11.43 -25.77
CA ALA A 317 -13.08 12.72 -26.36
C ALA A 317 -13.37 12.86 -27.85
N SER A 318 -13.63 11.75 -28.54
CA SER A 318 -13.96 11.68 -29.96
C SER A 318 -15.21 10.85 -30.17
N ASP A 319 -15.90 11.11 -31.27
CA ASP A 319 -17.08 10.35 -31.69
C ASP A 319 -16.75 8.88 -31.88
N ILE A 320 -17.65 8.01 -31.40
CA ILE A 320 -17.55 6.56 -31.56
C ILE A 320 -18.42 6.14 -32.73
N VAL A 321 -17.80 5.50 -33.71
CA VAL A 321 -18.53 4.96 -34.88
C VAL A 321 -19.19 3.60 -34.55
N ARG A 322 -18.48 2.77 -33.78
CA ARG A 322 -18.92 1.43 -33.39
C ARG A 322 -18.27 1.04 -32.06
N ALA A 323 -19.02 0.36 -31.20
CA ALA A 323 -18.49 -0.31 -30.02
C ALA A 323 -18.94 -1.76 -29.98
N VAL A 324 -18.06 -2.66 -29.59
CA VAL A 324 -18.32 -4.09 -29.44
C VAL A 324 -17.76 -4.60 -28.13
N VAL A 325 -18.39 -5.60 -27.56
CA VAL A 325 -17.86 -6.31 -26.40
C VAL A 325 -16.85 -7.34 -26.89
N ALA A 326 -15.66 -7.30 -26.32
CA ALA A 326 -14.59 -8.25 -26.64
C ALA A 326 -14.15 -9.01 -25.38
N VAL A 327 -13.63 -10.22 -25.56
CA VAL A 327 -13.01 -10.98 -24.49
C VAL A 327 -11.60 -10.43 -24.18
N GLY A 328 -10.96 -10.91 -23.10
CA GLY A 328 -9.66 -10.42 -22.66
C GLY A 328 -8.52 -10.48 -23.70
N THR A 329 -8.68 -11.35 -24.72
CA THR A 329 -7.77 -11.47 -25.87
C THR A 329 -8.16 -10.59 -27.07
N GLU A 330 -9.07 -9.61 -26.87
CA GLU A 330 -9.52 -8.62 -27.85
C GLU A 330 -10.28 -9.21 -29.07
N LYS A 331 -10.85 -10.41 -28.92
CA LYS A 331 -11.74 -11.02 -29.92
C LYS A 331 -13.20 -10.70 -29.59
N GLU A 332 -13.98 -10.37 -30.64
CA GLU A 332 -15.43 -10.17 -30.55
C GLU A 332 -16.17 -11.44 -30.14
#